data_134c56b396703fe30754ee9d70140ac2
#
_entry.id   134c56b396703fe30754ee9d70140ac2
#
_cell.length_a   1.000
_cell.length_b   1.000
_cell.length_c   1.000
_cell.angle_alpha   90.00
_cell.angle_beta   90.00
_cell.angle_gamma   90.00
#
_symmetry.space_group_name_H-M   'P 1'
#
loop_
_entity.id
_entity.type
_entity.pdbx_description
1 polymer ?
#
loop_
_entity_poly.entity_id
_entity_poly.type
_entity_poly.pdbx_seq_one_letter_code
_entity_poly.pdbx_strand_id
1 'polypeptide(L)'
;YKAIKNLTLIDVDIKWVNDIYLKNHKIGGILTEAMTSVETGLVTDIIIGVGINFTINDFPQELKEKAASLFKTPAPITRNELIIEIWRTFFETPAEELLYLYKKQSFVLGKEVTFTLDQKDYKGLAKDISENGKLLVQCDNGKEIWLNSGEISLKSWK
;
A
#
# COMPACT_ATOMS: atom_id res chain seq x y z
N TYR A 1 -2.12 0.83 8.39
CA TYR A 1 -1.15 1.65 9.10
C TYR A 1 -1.59 1.95 10.53
N LYS A 2 -2.90 2.25 10.76
CA LYS A 2 -3.43 2.59 12.10
C LYS A 2 -3.03 1.56 13.17
N ALA A 3 -3.19 0.27 12.89
CA ALA A 3 -2.85 -0.80 13.83
C ALA A 3 -1.37 -0.77 14.26
N ILE A 4 -0.46 -0.58 13.32
CA ILE A 4 0.98 -0.44 13.63
C ILE A 4 1.21 0.81 14.47
N LYS A 5 0.62 1.94 14.09
CA LYS A 5 0.77 3.21 14.78
C LYS A 5 0.27 3.16 16.22
N ASN A 6 -0.91 2.53 16.44
CA ASN A 6 -1.52 2.43 17.76
C ASN A 6 -0.67 1.60 18.74
N LEU A 7 -0.09 0.50 18.26
CA LEU A 7 0.69 -0.40 19.12
C LEU A 7 2.14 0.03 19.33
N THR A 8 2.72 0.78 18.40
CA THR A 8 4.19 0.94 18.35
C THR A 8 4.65 2.38 18.18
N LEU A 9 3.75 3.30 17.86
CA LEU A 9 4.03 4.67 17.46
C LEU A 9 4.88 4.79 16.15
N ILE A 10 5.14 3.68 15.45
CA ILE A 10 5.85 3.70 14.18
C ILE A 10 4.92 4.23 13.10
N ASP A 11 5.38 5.24 12.36
CA ASP A 11 4.72 5.69 11.16
C ASP A 11 5.20 4.86 9.97
N VAL A 12 4.25 4.32 9.23
CA VAL A 12 4.50 3.60 7.97
C VAL A 12 3.77 4.29 6.84
N ASP A 13 4.33 4.24 5.66
CA ASP A 13 3.78 4.83 4.45
C ASP A 13 3.04 3.78 3.62
N ILE A 14 2.13 4.25 2.77
CA ILE A 14 1.42 3.41 1.81
C ILE A 14 1.91 3.75 0.41
N LYS A 15 2.53 2.79 -0.26
CA LYS A 15 2.79 2.90 -1.69
C LYS A 15 1.59 2.34 -2.45
N TRP A 16 1.00 3.18 -3.29
CA TRP A 16 -0.10 2.77 -4.15
C TRP A 16 0.28 1.54 -4.99
N VAL A 17 -0.47 0.47 -5.02
CA VAL A 17 -1.87 0.34 -4.57
C VAL A 17 -1.95 -0.13 -3.10
N ASN A 18 -1.13 -1.07 -2.66
CA ASN A 18 -1.37 -1.94 -1.52
C ASN A 18 -0.10 -2.31 -0.73
N ASP A 19 1.01 -1.66 -1.02
CA ASP A 19 2.29 -1.95 -0.36
C ASP A 19 2.49 -1.05 0.87
N ILE A 20 3.05 -1.63 1.93
CA ILE A 20 3.37 -0.93 3.17
C ILE A 20 4.89 -0.74 3.23
N TYR A 21 5.30 0.49 3.46
CA TYR A 21 6.70 0.91 3.50
C TYR A 21 7.10 1.49 4.84
N LEU A 22 8.33 1.25 5.23
CA LEU A 22 9.00 1.89 6.35
C LEU A 22 10.37 2.38 5.89
N LYS A 23 10.63 3.70 5.99
CA LYS A 23 11.90 4.31 5.59
C LYS A 23 12.36 3.85 4.19
N ASN A 24 11.47 3.96 3.21
CA ASN A 24 11.70 3.59 1.81
C ASN A 24 11.88 2.09 1.52
N HIS A 25 11.66 1.20 2.48
CA HIS A 25 11.74 -0.25 2.28
C HIS A 25 10.36 -0.87 2.45
N LYS A 26 10.02 -1.81 1.59
CA LYS A 26 8.77 -2.56 1.70
C LYS A 26 8.82 -3.48 2.92
N ILE A 27 7.86 -3.30 3.82
CA ILE A 27 7.69 -4.16 5.00
C ILE A 27 6.49 -5.08 4.91
N GLY A 28 5.66 -4.92 3.90
CA GLY A 28 4.49 -5.75 3.71
C GLY A 28 3.63 -5.29 2.55
N GLY A 29 2.50 -5.99 2.40
CA GLY A 29 1.50 -5.65 1.40
C GLY A 29 0.16 -6.31 1.72
N ILE A 30 -0.89 -5.83 1.06
CA ILE A 30 -2.25 -6.32 1.21
C ILE A 30 -2.72 -6.79 -0.15
N LEU A 31 -3.22 -8.04 -0.22
CA LEU A 31 -3.87 -8.58 -1.40
C LEU A 31 -5.35 -8.71 -1.13
N THR A 32 -6.17 -8.20 -2.03
CA THR A 32 -7.63 -8.35 -1.95
C THR A 32 -8.13 -9.02 -3.21
N GLU A 33 -8.84 -10.12 -3.04
CA GLU A 33 -9.48 -10.87 -4.11
C GLU A 33 -10.99 -10.90 -3.87
N ALA A 34 -11.77 -10.67 -4.93
CA ALA A 34 -13.23 -10.71 -4.88
C ALA A 34 -13.75 -11.86 -5.72
N MET A 35 -14.68 -12.62 -5.17
CA MET A 35 -15.47 -13.61 -5.90
C MET A 35 -16.78 -12.97 -6.35
N THR A 36 -17.16 -13.20 -7.61
CA THR A 36 -18.37 -12.64 -8.19
C THR A 36 -19.28 -13.77 -8.66
N SER A 37 -20.57 -13.70 -8.34
CA SER A 37 -21.55 -14.63 -8.87
C SER A 37 -21.68 -14.45 -10.38
N VAL A 38 -21.57 -15.54 -11.13
CA VAL A 38 -21.76 -15.56 -12.58
C VAL A 38 -23.21 -15.22 -12.98
N GLU A 39 -24.17 -15.57 -12.13
CA GLU A 39 -25.60 -15.37 -12.40
C GLU A 39 -26.04 -13.91 -12.15
N THR A 40 -25.55 -13.29 -11.10
CA THR A 40 -26.02 -11.95 -10.67
C THR A 40 -25.02 -10.83 -10.95
N GLY A 41 -23.74 -11.15 -11.23
CA GLY A 41 -22.67 -10.17 -11.37
C GLY A 41 -22.28 -9.48 -10.03
N LEU A 42 -22.87 -9.91 -8.91
CA LEU A 42 -22.57 -9.32 -7.61
C LEU A 42 -21.38 -10.00 -6.93
N VAL A 43 -20.62 -9.22 -6.16
CA VAL A 43 -19.57 -9.75 -5.30
C VAL A 43 -20.21 -10.57 -4.19
N THR A 44 -19.82 -11.84 -4.06
CA THR A 44 -20.29 -12.76 -3.02
C THR A 44 -19.35 -12.85 -1.85
N ASP A 45 -18.06 -12.81 -2.10
CA ASP A 45 -17.03 -12.95 -1.08
C ASP A 45 -15.84 -12.05 -1.37
N ILE A 46 -15.16 -11.64 -0.30
CA ILE A 46 -13.90 -10.89 -0.39
C ILE A 46 -12.88 -11.58 0.50
N ILE A 47 -11.74 -11.93 -0.09
CA ILE A 47 -10.59 -12.50 0.62
C ILE A 47 -9.54 -11.40 0.75
N ILE A 48 -9.09 -11.14 1.99
CA ILE A 48 -8.05 -10.15 2.25
C ILE A 48 -6.84 -10.85 2.86
N GLY A 49 -5.74 -10.88 2.11
CA GLY A 49 -4.44 -11.35 2.58
C GLY A 49 -3.58 -10.18 3.07
N VAL A 50 -3.04 -10.27 4.28
CA VAL A 50 -2.13 -9.26 4.84
C VAL A 50 -0.78 -9.91 5.11
N GLY A 51 0.25 -9.52 4.35
CA GLY A 51 1.62 -9.98 4.54
C GLY A 51 2.47 -8.89 5.19
N ILE A 52 3.12 -9.18 6.32
CA ILE A 52 4.02 -8.26 7.01
C ILE A 52 5.34 -8.95 7.36
N ASN A 53 6.44 -8.37 6.96
CA ASN A 53 7.78 -8.74 7.39
C ASN A 53 7.96 -8.34 8.86
N PHE A 54 7.51 -9.18 9.77
CA PHE A 54 7.40 -8.82 11.19
C PHE A 54 8.77 -8.71 11.87
N THR A 55 9.58 -9.79 11.81
CA THR A 55 10.97 -9.86 12.30
C THR A 55 11.79 -10.79 11.41
N ILE A 56 12.12 -10.36 10.21
CA ILE A 56 12.99 -11.12 9.30
C ILE A 56 14.41 -10.59 9.48
N ASN A 57 15.34 -11.44 9.90
CA ASN A 57 16.70 -11.02 10.18
C ASN A 57 17.59 -11.03 8.93
N ASP A 58 17.30 -11.90 7.97
CA ASP A 58 18.06 -12.00 6.72
C ASP A 58 17.12 -12.13 5.52
N PHE A 59 17.29 -11.24 4.56
CA PHE A 59 16.58 -11.25 3.29
C PHE A 59 17.46 -11.83 2.19
N PRO A 60 16.88 -12.51 1.17
CA PRO A 60 17.58 -12.84 -0.06
C PRO A 60 18.32 -11.62 -0.62
N GLN A 61 19.47 -11.84 -1.28
CA GLN A 61 20.35 -10.76 -1.74
C GLN A 61 19.62 -9.71 -2.61
N GLU A 62 18.71 -10.17 -3.48
CA GLU A 62 17.92 -9.31 -4.36
C GLU A 62 16.89 -8.42 -3.63
N LEU A 63 16.57 -8.74 -2.38
CA LEU A 63 15.59 -8.00 -1.57
C LEU A 63 16.23 -7.12 -0.49
N LYS A 64 17.52 -7.28 -0.21
CA LYS A 64 18.19 -6.56 0.90
C LYS A 64 18.08 -5.04 0.83
N GLU A 65 18.05 -4.49 -0.39
CA GLU A 65 17.91 -3.05 -0.60
C GLU A 65 16.45 -2.58 -0.81
N LYS A 66 15.51 -3.52 -0.92
CA LYS A 66 14.11 -3.21 -1.26
C LYS A 66 13.14 -3.51 -0.13
N ALA A 67 13.48 -4.45 0.75
CA ALA A 67 12.63 -4.92 1.82
C ALA A 67 13.26 -4.68 3.20
N ALA A 68 12.41 -4.52 4.19
CA ALA A 68 12.81 -4.46 5.59
C ALA A 68 11.81 -5.20 6.46
N SER A 69 12.15 -5.41 7.72
CA SER A 69 11.23 -5.86 8.75
C SER A 69 10.65 -4.69 9.51
N LEU A 70 9.41 -4.87 9.97
CA LEU A 70 8.74 -3.91 10.86
C LEU A 70 9.52 -3.73 12.15
N PHE A 71 10.04 -4.83 12.73
CA PHE A 71 10.84 -4.81 13.95
C PHE A 71 12.19 -5.50 13.77
N LYS A 72 13.12 -5.08 14.62
CA LYS A 72 14.31 -5.87 14.96
C LYS A 72 13.94 -6.86 16.06
N THR A 73 14.77 -7.87 16.26
CA THR A 73 14.61 -8.83 17.37
C THR A 73 15.26 -8.28 18.66
N PRO A 74 14.59 -8.30 19.82
CA PRO A 74 13.20 -8.71 20.05
C PRO A 74 12.19 -7.67 19.56
N ALA A 75 11.03 -8.14 19.09
CA ALA A 75 9.92 -7.23 18.75
C ALA A 75 9.24 -6.71 20.03
N PRO A 76 8.78 -5.45 20.04
CA PRO A 76 8.10 -4.86 21.22
C PRO A 76 6.68 -5.38 21.44
N ILE A 77 6.10 -6.04 20.44
CA ILE A 77 4.76 -6.63 20.45
C ILE A 77 4.80 -8.03 19.84
N THR A 78 3.75 -8.80 20.06
CA THR A 78 3.55 -10.11 19.42
C THR A 78 2.78 -10.00 18.09
N ARG A 79 2.85 -11.05 17.25
CA ARG A 79 2.02 -11.14 16.04
C ARG A 79 0.54 -11.14 16.36
N ASN A 80 0.13 -11.82 17.46
CA ASN A 80 -1.26 -11.90 17.85
C ASN A 80 -1.82 -10.52 18.24
N GLU A 81 -1.07 -9.71 18.98
CA GLU A 81 -1.46 -8.33 19.30
C GLU A 81 -1.66 -7.50 18.03
N LEU A 82 -0.76 -7.64 17.04
CA LEU A 82 -0.91 -6.93 15.77
C LEU A 82 -2.13 -7.40 14.99
N ILE A 83 -2.41 -8.72 14.95
CA ILE A 83 -3.59 -9.27 14.27
C ILE A 83 -4.88 -8.74 14.91
N ILE A 84 -4.97 -8.78 16.23
CA ILE A 84 -6.13 -8.27 16.98
C ILE A 84 -6.34 -6.78 16.67
N GLU A 85 -5.27 -5.99 16.69
CA GLU A 85 -5.34 -4.55 16.45
C GLU A 85 -5.69 -4.23 14.98
N ILE A 86 -5.26 -5.04 14.02
CA ILE A 86 -5.66 -4.91 12.60
C ILE A 86 -7.18 -5.07 12.49
N TRP A 87 -7.75 -6.13 13.08
CA TRP A 87 -9.20 -6.36 13.05
C TRP A 87 -9.97 -5.26 13.77
N ARG A 88 -9.50 -4.85 14.95
CA ARG A 88 -10.11 -3.75 15.70
C ARG A 88 -10.16 -2.47 14.87
N THR A 89 -9.04 -2.04 14.33
CA THR A 89 -8.98 -0.81 13.52
C THR A 89 -9.73 -0.92 12.21
N PHE A 90 -9.82 -2.12 11.62
CA PHE A 90 -10.60 -2.35 10.40
C PHE A 90 -12.09 -2.10 10.63
N PHE A 91 -12.65 -2.61 11.72
CA PHE A 91 -14.07 -2.43 12.01
C PHE A 91 -14.41 -1.06 12.64
N GLU A 92 -13.47 -0.45 13.36
CA GLU A 92 -13.71 0.83 14.04
C GLU A 92 -13.42 2.06 13.17
N THR A 93 -12.73 1.92 12.03
CA THR A 93 -12.42 3.08 11.19
C THR A 93 -13.63 3.43 10.31
N PRO A 94 -14.20 4.65 10.45
CA PRO A 94 -15.30 5.10 9.63
C PRO A 94 -14.94 5.13 8.14
N ALA A 95 -15.87 4.71 7.28
CA ALA A 95 -15.63 4.63 5.84
C ALA A 95 -15.26 6.01 5.22
N GLU A 96 -15.85 7.07 5.73
CA GLU A 96 -15.60 8.45 5.31
C GLU A 96 -14.18 8.95 5.60
N GLU A 97 -13.48 8.34 6.56
CA GLU A 97 -12.09 8.68 6.89
C GLU A 97 -11.08 7.94 5.98
N LEU A 98 -11.46 6.83 5.37
CA LEU A 98 -10.51 5.92 4.69
C LEU A 98 -9.73 6.63 3.60
N LEU A 99 -10.39 7.37 2.71
CA LEU A 99 -9.73 8.06 1.62
C LEU A 99 -8.75 9.13 2.13
N TYR A 100 -9.16 9.91 3.12
CA TYR A 100 -8.29 10.92 3.74
C TYR A 100 -7.05 10.28 4.36
N LEU A 101 -7.23 9.22 5.14
CA LEU A 101 -6.13 8.49 5.79
C LEU A 101 -5.20 7.84 4.78
N TYR A 102 -5.75 7.26 3.71
CA TYR A 102 -4.97 6.67 2.64
C TYR A 102 -4.12 7.71 1.91
N LYS A 103 -4.72 8.86 1.52
CA LYS A 103 -4.00 9.96 0.88
C LYS A 103 -2.92 10.54 1.80
N LYS A 104 -3.23 10.75 3.06
CA LYS A 104 -2.30 11.28 4.06
C LYS A 104 -1.07 10.40 4.23
N GLN A 105 -1.26 9.06 4.15
CA GLN A 105 -0.21 8.08 4.33
C GLN A 105 0.43 7.64 2.99
N SER A 106 -0.11 8.15 1.87
CA SER A 106 0.42 7.84 0.54
C SER A 106 1.76 8.52 0.32
N PHE A 107 2.77 7.70 0.14
CA PHE A 107 4.11 8.21 -0.09
C PHE A 107 4.45 8.47 -1.58
N VAL A 108 3.50 8.21 -2.47
CA VAL A 108 3.66 8.45 -3.91
C VAL A 108 3.09 9.81 -4.34
N LEU A 109 2.11 10.36 -3.61
CA LEU A 109 1.50 11.65 -3.96
C LEU A 109 2.53 12.78 -3.91
N GLY A 110 2.50 13.63 -4.94
CA GLY A 110 3.44 14.74 -5.11
C GLY A 110 4.81 14.31 -5.63
N LYS A 111 5.02 13.02 -5.97
CA LYS A 111 6.30 12.51 -6.48
C LYS A 111 6.23 12.13 -7.95
N GLU A 112 7.38 12.18 -8.62
CA GLU A 112 7.53 11.63 -9.97
C GLU A 112 7.48 10.11 -9.94
N VAL A 113 6.60 9.55 -10.76
CA VAL A 113 6.41 8.11 -10.93
C VAL A 113 6.60 7.71 -12.38
N THR A 114 6.99 6.46 -12.57
CA THR A 114 7.01 5.81 -13.88
C THR A 114 6.11 4.57 -13.84
N PHE A 115 5.44 4.30 -14.93
CA PHE A 115 4.56 3.13 -15.08
C PHE A 115 4.46 2.72 -16.54
N THR A 116 4.11 1.46 -16.77
CA THR A 116 3.84 0.93 -18.11
C THR A 116 2.34 0.74 -18.27
N LEU A 117 1.76 1.27 -19.35
CA LEU A 117 0.36 1.08 -19.71
C LEU A 117 0.30 0.74 -21.21
N ASP A 118 -0.40 -0.34 -21.57
CA ASP A 118 -0.53 -0.81 -22.95
C ASP A 118 0.84 -0.93 -23.67
N GLN A 119 1.82 -1.52 -23.00
CA GLN A 119 3.20 -1.71 -23.45
C GLN A 119 3.97 -0.41 -23.75
N LYS A 120 3.49 0.72 -23.24
CA LYS A 120 4.17 2.03 -23.33
C LYS A 120 4.55 2.53 -21.96
N ASP A 121 5.76 3.04 -21.88
CA ASP A 121 6.26 3.64 -20.64
C ASP A 121 5.84 5.10 -20.55
N TYR A 122 5.37 5.46 -19.38
CA TYR A 122 4.95 6.80 -19.04
C TYR A 122 5.72 7.28 -17.80
N LYS A 123 5.86 8.59 -17.76
CA LYS A 123 6.43 9.31 -16.62
C LYS A 123 5.56 10.51 -16.32
N GLY A 124 5.41 10.83 -15.03
CA GLY A 124 4.63 11.99 -14.63
C GLY A 124 4.58 12.16 -13.13
N LEU A 125 3.83 13.15 -12.69
CA LEU A 125 3.61 13.48 -11.29
C LEU A 125 2.35 12.80 -10.77
N ALA A 126 2.45 12.04 -9.68
CA ALA A 126 1.29 11.49 -8.97
C ALA A 126 0.54 12.62 -8.26
N LYS A 127 -0.67 12.94 -8.72
CA LYS A 127 -1.42 14.14 -8.30
C LYS A 127 -2.45 13.86 -7.22
N ASP A 128 -3.21 12.79 -7.40
CA ASP A 128 -4.34 12.51 -6.51
C ASP A 128 -4.73 11.03 -6.54
N ILE A 129 -5.59 10.64 -5.60
CA ILE A 129 -6.21 9.33 -5.53
C ILE A 129 -7.72 9.54 -5.44
N SER A 130 -8.47 8.91 -6.35
CA SER A 130 -9.94 9.03 -6.38
C SER A 130 -10.61 8.27 -5.23
N GLU A 131 -11.91 8.49 -5.04
CA GLU A 131 -12.76 7.76 -4.08
C GLU A 131 -12.74 6.24 -4.33
N ASN A 132 -12.55 5.82 -5.58
CA ASN A 132 -12.42 4.42 -5.98
C ASN A 132 -10.97 3.90 -5.96
N GLY A 133 -10.04 4.63 -5.33
CA GLY A 133 -8.64 4.22 -5.17
C GLY A 133 -7.78 4.34 -6.42
N LYS A 134 -8.25 4.94 -7.53
CA LYS A 134 -7.46 5.16 -8.74
C LYS A 134 -6.42 6.25 -8.51
N LEU A 135 -5.21 6.05 -9.04
CA LEU A 135 -4.15 7.04 -8.99
C LEU A 135 -4.19 7.95 -10.23
N LEU A 136 -4.28 9.25 -10.01
CA LEU A 136 -4.12 10.25 -11.06
C LEU A 136 -2.66 10.58 -11.27
N VAL A 137 -2.17 10.40 -12.49
CA VAL A 137 -0.83 10.83 -12.91
C VAL A 137 -0.93 11.87 -14.02
N GLN A 138 -0.35 13.03 -13.78
CA GLN A 138 -0.12 14.05 -14.79
C GLN A 138 1.19 13.76 -15.49
N CYS A 139 1.11 13.23 -16.72
CA CYS A 139 2.27 12.82 -17.50
C CYS A 139 3.04 14.03 -18.07
N ASP A 140 4.33 13.83 -18.32
CA ASP A 140 5.23 14.86 -18.88
C ASP A 140 4.76 15.39 -20.26
N ASN A 141 3.94 14.62 -20.99
CA ASN A 141 3.33 15.03 -22.27
C ASN A 141 2.03 15.84 -22.09
N GLY A 142 1.68 16.23 -20.88
CA GLY A 142 0.49 17.01 -20.52
C GLY A 142 -0.80 16.21 -20.39
N LYS A 143 -0.78 14.88 -20.61
CA LYS A 143 -1.95 14.03 -20.41
C LYS A 143 -2.15 13.69 -18.95
N GLU A 144 -3.40 13.60 -18.52
CA GLU A 144 -3.79 13.05 -17.23
C GLU A 144 -4.30 11.62 -17.44
N ILE A 145 -3.77 10.68 -16.65
CA ILE A 145 -4.12 9.26 -16.71
C ILE A 145 -4.55 8.80 -15.34
N TRP A 146 -5.73 8.20 -15.26
CA TRP A 146 -6.21 7.48 -14.08
C TRP A 146 -5.82 6.01 -14.15
N LEU A 147 -4.96 5.57 -13.24
CA LEU A 147 -4.54 4.19 -13.12
C LEU A 147 -5.48 3.44 -12.16
N ASN A 148 -6.02 2.29 -12.61
CA ASN A 148 -6.90 1.44 -11.78
C ASN A 148 -6.09 0.42 -10.97
N SER A 149 -4.96 -0.01 -11.49
CA SER A 149 -4.07 -1.02 -10.96
C SER A 149 -2.70 -0.87 -11.62
N GLY A 150 -1.74 -1.65 -11.20
CA GLY A 150 -0.44 -1.71 -11.82
C GLY A 150 0.69 -1.37 -10.86
N GLU A 151 1.88 -1.65 -11.31
CA GLU A 151 3.09 -1.35 -10.57
C GLU A 151 3.61 0.03 -10.99
N ILE A 152 3.81 0.91 -10.01
CA ILE A 152 4.46 2.18 -10.22
C ILE A 152 5.85 2.17 -9.59
N SER A 153 6.81 2.79 -10.26
CA SER A 153 8.15 2.99 -9.74
C SER A 153 8.38 4.46 -9.42
N LEU A 154 9.07 4.74 -8.33
CA LEU A 154 9.51 6.09 -7.98
C LEU A 154 10.86 6.34 -8.63
N LYS A 155 11.03 7.53 -9.22
CA LYS A 155 12.29 7.93 -9.85
C LYS A 155 13.39 8.20 -8.83
N SER A 156 13.03 8.64 -7.64
CA SER A 156 13.95 8.85 -6.53
C SER A 156 13.26 8.56 -5.19
N TRP A 157 14.01 7.94 -4.29
CA TRP A 157 13.59 7.63 -2.93
C TRP A 157 13.94 8.76 -1.92
N LYS A 158 14.21 9.97 -2.44
CA LYS A 158 14.58 11.14 -1.62
C LYS A 158 13.38 11.96 -1.21
#